data_5546b516a2d118b055120dd7313c2ede
#
_entry.id   5546b516a2d118b055120dd7313c2ede
#
_cell.length_a   1.000
_cell.length_b   1.000
_cell.length_c   1.000
_cell.angle_alpha   90.00
_cell.angle_beta   90.00
_cell.angle_gamma   90.00
#
_symmetry.space_group_name_H-M   'P 1'
#
loop_
_entity.id
_entity.type
_entity.pdbx_description
1 polymer ?
#
loop_
_entity_poly.entity_id
_entity_poly.type
_entity_poly.pdbx_seq_one_letter_code
_entity_poly.pdbx_strand_id
1 'polypeptide(L)'
;MRNEANSGSRERILVAATKIAQAHGYSGLNFRDLAENVGIKAASIYHHFTNKADLGAAVARRYWEDSSAVLEALLAESPDPLHCLHRYPETFRKALESANRICLCSFMAAESDDLPEGVMKEVRTFAEAHIAWLSKVLSAANVVRPEESEQRARAIFAAVAGAQLIARSRSDISVYDALIESYRAAGLLPA
;
A
#
# COMPACT_ATOMS: atom_id res chain seq x y z
N MET A 1 18.41 2.67 26.69
CA MET A 1 17.13 2.54 27.43
C MET A 1 16.09 3.62 27.06
N ARG A 2 16.38 4.95 27.15
CA ARG A 2 15.37 5.99 26.79
C ARG A 2 15.07 6.05 25.29
N ASN A 3 16.02 5.79 24.40
CA ASN A 3 15.86 5.78 22.95
C ASN A 3 15.06 4.55 22.45
N GLU A 4 15.26 3.38 23.04
CA GLU A 4 14.56 2.15 22.64
C GLU A 4 13.09 2.17 23.04
N ALA A 5 12.77 2.69 24.25
CA ALA A 5 11.38 2.87 24.68
C ALA A 5 10.63 3.90 23.82
N ASN A 6 11.32 4.94 23.33
CA ASN A 6 10.76 5.96 22.47
C ASN A 6 10.54 5.42 21.05
N SER A 7 11.48 4.64 20.51
CA SER A 7 11.34 3.94 19.22
C SER A 7 10.17 2.96 19.25
N GLY A 8 10.03 2.16 20.32
CA GLY A 8 8.90 1.24 20.47
C GLY A 8 7.55 1.92 20.58
N SER A 9 7.47 3.12 21.21
CA SER A 9 6.23 3.89 21.31
C SER A 9 5.81 4.46 19.96
N ARG A 10 6.74 5.05 19.21
CA ARG A 10 6.49 5.58 17.87
C ARG A 10 6.00 4.48 16.94
N GLU A 11 6.61 3.32 16.99
CA GLU A 11 6.25 2.15 16.19
C GLU A 11 4.81 1.68 16.47
N ARG A 12 4.43 1.54 17.73
CA ARG A 12 3.06 1.18 18.12
C ARG A 12 2.02 2.18 17.61
N ILE A 13 2.34 3.48 17.65
CA ILE A 13 1.49 4.53 17.11
C ILE A 13 1.32 4.36 15.60
N LEU A 14 2.41 4.13 14.85
CA LEU A 14 2.35 3.94 13.40
C LEU A 14 1.56 2.70 13.01
N VAL A 15 1.73 1.57 13.70
CA VAL A 15 0.96 0.35 13.47
C VAL A 15 -0.54 0.59 13.66
N ALA A 16 -0.93 1.25 14.75
CA ALA A 16 -2.33 1.55 15.02
C ALA A 16 -2.89 2.54 14.01
N ALA A 17 -2.15 3.60 13.68
CA ALA A 17 -2.55 4.61 12.71
C ALA A 17 -2.71 4.03 11.30
N THR A 18 -1.83 3.09 10.88
CA THR A 18 -1.97 2.38 9.61
C THR A 18 -3.31 1.63 9.53
N LYS A 19 -3.68 0.91 10.59
CA LYS A 19 -4.97 0.18 10.64
C LYS A 19 -6.17 1.11 10.54
N ILE A 20 -6.12 2.25 11.25
CA ILE A 20 -7.18 3.29 11.19
C ILE A 20 -7.25 3.87 9.78
N ALA A 21 -6.13 4.25 9.19
CA ALA A 21 -6.09 4.84 7.86
C ALA A 21 -6.51 3.85 6.76
N GLN A 22 -6.22 2.56 6.88
CA GLN A 22 -6.74 1.55 5.96
C GLN A 22 -8.26 1.35 6.07
N ALA A 23 -8.87 1.66 7.22
CA ALA A 23 -10.30 1.54 7.43
C ALA A 23 -11.06 2.82 7.03
N HIS A 24 -10.49 3.99 7.31
CA HIS A 24 -11.18 5.28 7.33
C HIS A 24 -10.46 6.40 6.57
N GLY A 25 -9.38 6.08 5.82
CA GLY A 25 -8.59 7.06 5.09
C GLY A 25 -7.76 7.98 5.99
N TYR A 26 -7.22 9.04 5.39
CA TYR A 26 -6.52 10.11 6.12
C TYR A 26 -7.46 10.85 7.06
N SER A 27 -8.70 11.08 6.63
CA SER A 27 -9.74 11.77 7.43
C SER A 27 -9.98 11.07 8.77
N GLY A 28 -9.89 9.74 8.82
CA GLY A 28 -10.07 8.94 10.03
C GLY A 28 -8.94 9.06 11.06
N LEU A 29 -7.80 9.65 10.71
CA LEU A 29 -6.69 9.83 11.67
C LEU A 29 -7.04 10.94 12.68
N ASN A 30 -7.10 10.57 13.96
CA ASN A 30 -7.36 11.47 15.09
C ASN A 30 -6.44 11.09 16.25
N PHE A 31 -5.76 12.08 16.85
CA PHE A 31 -4.78 11.83 17.92
C PHE A 31 -5.41 11.32 19.22
N ARG A 32 -6.63 11.74 19.53
CA ARG A 32 -7.34 11.29 20.72
C ARG A 32 -7.73 9.81 20.60
N ASP A 33 -8.38 9.45 19.51
CA ASP A 33 -8.82 8.08 19.26
C ASP A 33 -7.64 7.13 19.12
N LEU A 34 -6.56 7.61 18.48
CA LEU A 34 -5.30 6.88 18.35
C LEU A 34 -4.64 6.65 19.71
N ALA A 35 -4.64 7.66 20.60
CA ALA A 35 -4.09 7.53 21.95
C ALA A 35 -4.87 6.49 22.78
N GLU A 36 -6.19 6.48 22.69
CA GLU A 36 -7.05 5.48 23.33
C GLU A 36 -6.76 4.08 22.78
N ASN A 37 -6.64 3.94 21.47
CA ASN A 37 -6.33 2.66 20.80
C ASN A 37 -4.96 2.08 21.20
N VAL A 38 -3.96 2.93 21.34
CA VAL A 38 -2.59 2.52 21.73
C VAL A 38 -2.43 2.35 23.24
N GLY A 39 -3.37 2.88 24.05
CA GLY A 39 -3.32 2.87 25.51
C GLY A 39 -2.27 3.85 26.08
N ILE A 40 -2.16 5.06 25.49
CA ILE A 40 -1.25 6.12 25.92
C ILE A 40 -1.99 7.45 26.04
N LYS A 41 -1.32 8.45 26.65
CA LYS A 41 -1.87 9.82 26.68
C LYS A 41 -1.69 10.49 25.31
N ALA A 42 -2.66 11.33 24.89
CA ALA A 42 -2.57 12.09 23.64
C ALA A 42 -1.31 12.96 23.57
N ALA A 43 -0.84 13.51 24.69
CA ALA A 43 0.41 14.24 24.78
C ALA A 43 1.63 13.41 24.33
N SER A 44 1.60 12.09 24.49
CA SER A 44 2.67 11.21 24.02
C SER A 44 2.72 11.10 22.51
N ILE A 45 1.57 11.24 21.82
CA ILE A 45 1.53 11.26 20.35
C ILE A 45 2.13 12.57 19.85
N TYR A 46 1.76 13.71 20.44
CA TYR A 46 2.34 15.02 20.10
C TYR A 46 3.87 15.08 20.29
N HIS A 47 4.40 14.24 21.15
CA HIS A 47 5.86 14.12 21.31
C HIS A 47 6.54 13.49 20.08
N HIS A 48 5.83 12.63 19.33
CA HIS A 48 6.34 11.95 18.15
C HIS A 48 5.94 12.60 16.83
N PHE A 49 4.78 13.25 16.79
CA PHE A 49 4.20 13.85 15.58
C PHE A 49 3.61 15.20 15.94
N THR A 50 4.11 16.27 15.30
CA THR A 50 3.73 17.65 15.59
C THR A 50 2.25 17.91 15.30
N ASN A 51 1.71 17.26 14.26
CA ASN A 51 0.34 17.43 13.81
C ASN A 51 -0.14 16.19 13.02
N LYS A 52 -1.40 16.23 12.60
CA LYS A 52 -2.02 15.15 11.81
C LYS A 52 -1.32 14.95 10.45
N ALA A 53 -0.81 16.02 9.82
CA ALA A 53 -0.12 15.91 8.55
C ALA A 53 1.20 15.15 8.68
N ASP A 54 1.98 15.42 9.74
CA ASP A 54 3.23 14.70 10.04
C ASP A 54 2.96 13.21 10.29
N LEU A 55 1.91 12.91 11.06
CA LEU A 55 1.48 11.53 11.29
C LEU A 55 1.07 10.85 10.00
N GLY A 56 0.22 11.49 9.19
CA GLY A 56 -0.26 10.96 7.93
C GLY A 56 0.87 10.66 6.94
N ALA A 57 1.83 11.60 6.81
CA ALA A 57 3.02 11.40 5.97
C ALA A 57 3.88 10.24 6.49
N ALA A 58 4.10 10.14 7.80
CA ALA A 58 4.88 9.05 8.38
C ALA A 58 4.20 7.68 8.20
N VAL A 59 2.87 7.62 8.31
CA VAL A 59 2.07 6.41 8.07
C VAL A 59 2.15 5.99 6.61
N ALA A 60 1.95 6.93 5.66
CA ALA A 60 2.03 6.63 4.23
C ALA A 60 3.44 6.22 3.81
N ARG A 61 4.49 6.90 4.35
CA ARG A 61 5.90 6.54 4.10
C ARG A 61 6.19 5.12 4.56
N ARG A 62 5.89 4.80 5.81
CA ARG A 62 6.12 3.47 6.33
C ARG A 62 5.40 2.41 5.49
N TYR A 63 4.16 2.69 5.09
CA TYR A 63 3.36 1.76 4.31
C TYR A 63 4.00 1.44 2.96
N TRP A 64 4.52 2.45 2.23
CA TRP A 64 5.18 2.19 0.96
C TRP A 64 6.57 1.56 1.14
N GLU A 65 7.32 1.88 2.21
CA GLU A 65 8.58 1.22 2.55
C GLU A 65 8.36 -0.28 2.83
N ASP A 66 7.38 -0.63 3.67
CA ASP A 66 7.01 -2.02 3.98
C ASP A 66 6.54 -2.76 2.71
N SER A 67 5.74 -2.11 1.86
CA SER A 67 5.27 -2.69 0.60
C SER A 67 6.41 -2.94 -0.38
N SER A 68 7.35 -2.00 -0.50
CA SER A 68 8.55 -2.15 -1.33
C SER A 68 9.42 -3.30 -0.85
N ALA A 69 9.58 -3.46 0.47
CA ALA A 69 10.31 -4.58 1.05
C ALA A 69 9.66 -5.94 0.69
N VAL A 70 8.32 -6.01 0.69
CA VAL A 70 7.59 -7.22 0.23
C VAL A 70 7.85 -7.50 -1.24
N LEU A 71 7.87 -6.49 -2.10
CA LEU A 71 8.15 -6.63 -3.53
C LEU A 71 9.59 -7.10 -3.78
N GLU A 72 10.58 -6.54 -3.07
CA GLU A 72 11.97 -7.00 -3.18
C GLU A 72 12.15 -8.41 -2.61
N ALA A 73 11.40 -8.79 -1.58
CA ALA A 73 11.42 -10.15 -1.05
C ALA A 73 10.90 -11.17 -2.10
N LEU A 74 9.88 -10.83 -2.90
CA LEU A 74 9.42 -11.68 -4.00
C LEU A 74 10.54 -11.96 -5.02
N LEU A 75 11.35 -10.94 -5.35
CA LEU A 75 12.52 -11.11 -6.24
C LEU A 75 13.62 -11.95 -5.59
N ALA A 76 13.79 -11.89 -4.29
CA ALA A 76 14.78 -12.67 -3.57
C ALA A 76 14.36 -14.13 -3.40
N GLU A 77 13.06 -14.40 -3.27
CA GLU A 77 12.50 -15.76 -3.13
C GLU A 77 12.58 -16.57 -4.43
N SER A 78 12.45 -15.91 -5.58
CA SER A 78 12.46 -16.58 -6.89
C SER A 78 13.24 -15.79 -7.93
N PRO A 79 14.19 -16.42 -8.63
CA PRO A 79 14.89 -15.78 -9.75
C PRO A 79 14.02 -15.68 -11.02
N ASP A 80 12.84 -16.30 -11.04
CA ASP A 80 11.91 -16.26 -12.17
C ASP A 80 11.05 -15.00 -12.15
N PRO A 81 11.25 -14.03 -13.06
CA PRO A 81 10.45 -12.81 -13.11
C PRO A 81 8.96 -13.06 -13.40
N LEU A 82 8.62 -14.11 -14.15
CA LEU A 82 7.23 -14.47 -14.44
C LEU A 82 6.52 -14.90 -13.15
N HIS A 83 7.17 -15.69 -12.31
CA HIS A 83 6.66 -16.06 -11.01
C HIS A 83 6.39 -14.83 -10.13
N CYS A 84 7.29 -13.84 -10.13
CA CYS A 84 7.11 -12.59 -9.39
C CYS A 84 5.90 -11.80 -9.89
N LEU A 85 5.72 -11.68 -11.22
CA LEU A 85 4.55 -11.02 -11.81
C LEU A 85 3.25 -11.76 -11.50
N HIS A 86 3.26 -13.08 -11.51
CA HIS A 86 2.11 -13.90 -11.17
C HIS A 86 1.68 -13.67 -9.71
N ARG A 87 2.64 -13.54 -8.79
CA ARG A 87 2.39 -13.31 -7.37
C ARG A 87 2.08 -11.86 -6.98
N TYR A 88 2.38 -10.90 -7.84
CA TYR A 88 2.17 -9.48 -7.55
C TYR A 88 0.75 -9.15 -7.06
N PRO A 89 -0.34 -9.65 -7.66
CA PRO A 89 -1.70 -9.36 -7.18
C PRO A 89 -1.96 -9.82 -5.73
N GLU A 90 -1.25 -10.85 -5.24
CA GLU A 90 -1.40 -11.34 -3.86
C GLU A 90 -1.04 -10.27 -2.82
N THR A 91 -0.14 -9.34 -3.16
CA THR A 91 0.25 -8.24 -2.27
C THR A 91 -0.93 -7.31 -1.93
N PHE A 92 -1.86 -7.12 -2.87
CA PHE A 92 -3.10 -6.37 -2.67
C PHE A 92 -4.20 -7.22 -2.03
N ARG A 93 -4.28 -8.50 -2.40
CA ARG A 93 -5.27 -9.46 -1.89
C ARG A 93 -5.22 -9.59 -0.36
N LYS A 94 -4.01 -9.60 0.22
CA LYS A 94 -3.79 -9.71 1.68
C LYS A 94 -4.54 -8.63 2.49
N ALA A 95 -4.72 -7.43 1.95
CA ALA A 95 -5.46 -6.38 2.64
C ALA A 95 -6.97 -6.71 2.72
N LEU A 96 -7.55 -7.32 1.67
CA LEU A 96 -8.94 -7.78 1.67
C LEU A 96 -9.18 -8.90 2.70
N GLU A 97 -8.23 -9.81 2.85
CA GLU A 97 -8.27 -10.87 3.88
C GLU A 97 -8.29 -10.28 5.30
N SER A 98 -7.64 -9.14 5.48
CA SER A 98 -7.58 -8.43 6.77
C SER A 98 -8.78 -7.50 6.96
N ALA A 99 -9.95 -8.06 7.29
CA ALA A 99 -11.19 -7.32 7.57
C ALA A 99 -11.65 -6.42 6.39
N ASN A 100 -11.54 -6.93 5.16
CA ASN A 100 -11.98 -6.27 3.93
C ASN A 100 -11.36 -4.86 3.76
N ARG A 101 -10.06 -4.72 4.06
CA ARG A 101 -9.33 -3.46 3.88
C ARG A 101 -8.75 -3.34 2.48
N ILE A 102 -8.40 -2.12 2.09
CA ILE A 102 -7.67 -1.88 0.84
C ILE A 102 -6.29 -1.28 1.11
N CYS A 103 -5.49 -1.19 0.05
CA CYS A 103 -4.24 -0.46 0.07
C CYS A 103 -4.46 0.95 0.66
N LEU A 104 -3.67 1.27 1.70
CA LEU A 104 -3.76 2.56 2.39
C LEU A 104 -3.54 3.74 1.43
N CYS A 105 -2.50 3.67 0.60
CA CYS A 105 -2.19 4.76 -0.32
C CYS A 105 -3.24 4.91 -1.42
N SER A 106 -3.86 3.82 -1.89
CA SER A 106 -5.00 3.89 -2.81
C SER A 106 -6.22 4.54 -2.16
N PHE A 107 -6.45 4.28 -0.87
CA PHE A 107 -7.54 4.93 -0.15
C PHE A 107 -7.27 6.43 0.04
N MET A 108 -6.07 6.79 0.51
CA MET A 108 -5.70 8.19 0.67
C MET A 108 -5.72 8.95 -0.65
N ALA A 109 -5.31 8.33 -1.77
CA ALA A 109 -5.38 8.97 -3.08
C ALA A 109 -6.80 9.41 -3.49
N ALA A 110 -7.84 8.71 -3.02
CA ALA A 110 -9.23 9.10 -3.23
C ALA A 110 -9.65 10.34 -2.41
N GLU A 111 -8.87 10.71 -1.39
CA GLU A 111 -9.06 11.92 -0.57
C GLU A 111 -8.12 13.07 -1.03
N SER A 112 -7.63 13.06 -2.28
CA SER A 112 -6.55 13.93 -2.78
C SER A 112 -6.72 15.41 -2.49
N ASP A 113 -7.96 15.93 -2.57
CA ASP A 113 -8.27 17.35 -2.39
C ASP A 113 -8.09 17.79 -0.92
N ASP A 114 -8.18 16.86 0.02
CA ASP A 114 -8.05 17.12 1.46
C ASP A 114 -6.67 16.75 2.02
N LEU A 115 -5.78 16.17 1.19
CA LEU A 115 -4.46 15.73 1.66
C LEU A 115 -3.45 16.87 1.73
N PRO A 116 -2.75 17.03 2.87
CA PRO A 116 -1.56 17.88 2.94
C PRO A 116 -0.50 17.40 1.93
N GLU A 117 0.26 18.35 1.35
CA GLU A 117 1.28 18.05 0.33
C GLU A 117 2.30 16.99 0.77
N GLY A 118 2.71 17.02 2.06
CA GLY A 118 3.62 16.00 2.61
C GLY A 118 3.04 14.58 2.59
N VAL A 119 1.73 14.44 2.79
CA VAL A 119 1.03 13.15 2.71
C VAL A 119 0.89 12.73 1.25
N MET A 120 0.46 13.65 0.38
CA MET A 120 0.30 13.39 -1.05
C MET A 120 1.61 12.95 -1.70
N LYS A 121 2.74 13.54 -1.29
CA LYS A 121 4.08 13.13 -1.76
C LYS A 121 4.32 11.63 -1.48
N GLU A 122 4.07 11.17 -0.27
CA GLU A 122 4.28 9.76 0.12
C GLU A 122 3.29 8.82 -0.60
N VAL A 123 2.06 9.27 -0.84
CA VAL A 123 1.05 8.54 -1.62
C VAL A 123 1.50 8.35 -3.07
N ARG A 124 2.06 9.39 -3.70
CA ARG A 124 2.62 9.32 -5.06
C ARG A 124 3.82 8.39 -5.11
N THR A 125 4.72 8.48 -4.12
CA THR A 125 5.90 7.60 -4.02
C THR A 125 5.51 6.12 -3.98
N PHE A 126 4.43 5.75 -3.31
CA PHE A 126 3.91 4.38 -3.31
C PHE A 126 3.61 3.89 -4.74
N ALA A 127 2.84 4.66 -5.51
CA ALA A 127 2.50 4.29 -6.88
C ALA A 127 3.74 4.20 -7.78
N GLU A 128 4.65 5.19 -7.67
CA GLU A 128 5.91 5.22 -8.41
C GLU A 128 6.80 4.02 -8.10
N ALA A 129 6.92 3.62 -6.83
CA ALA A 129 7.71 2.46 -6.42
C ALA A 129 7.14 1.15 -7.01
N HIS A 130 5.82 0.96 -6.96
CA HIS A 130 5.17 -0.21 -7.56
C HIS A 130 5.33 -0.25 -9.08
N ILE A 131 5.13 0.89 -9.76
CA ILE A 131 5.28 0.99 -11.22
C ILE A 131 6.74 0.71 -11.63
N ALA A 132 7.71 1.28 -10.93
CA ALA A 132 9.12 1.04 -11.20
C ALA A 132 9.51 -0.44 -11.02
N TRP A 133 9.04 -1.06 -9.92
CA TRP A 133 9.27 -2.48 -9.68
C TRP A 133 8.63 -3.36 -10.77
N LEU A 134 7.36 -3.12 -11.11
CA LEU A 134 6.68 -3.85 -12.19
C LEU A 134 7.39 -3.68 -13.53
N SER A 135 7.82 -2.45 -13.89
CA SER A 135 8.54 -2.18 -15.13
C SER A 135 9.86 -2.96 -15.21
N LYS A 136 10.62 -2.99 -14.11
CA LYS A 136 11.86 -3.78 -13.98
C LYS A 136 11.61 -5.27 -14.22
N VAL A 137 10.57 -5.83 -13.56
CA VAL A 137 10.26 -7.25 -13.64
C VAL A 137 9.67 -7.65 -14.99
N LEU A 138 8.81 -6.82 -15.59
CA LEU A 138 8.27 -7.01 -16.95
C LEU A 138 9.39 -7.06 -18.00
N SER A 139 10.37 -6.15 -17.89
CA SER A 139 11.54 -6.13 -18.77
C SER A 139 12.40 -7.38 -18.61
N ALA A 140 12.63 -7.81 -17.36
CA ALA A 140 13.40 -9.01 -17.08
C ALA A 140 12.71 -10.30 -17.57
N ALA A 141 11.37 -10.33 -17.52
CA ALA A 141 10.56 -11.45 -18.03
C ALA A 141 10.46 -11.50 -19.57
N ASN A 142 10.86 -10.45 -20.26
CA ASN A 142 10.72 -10.32 -21.73
C ASN A 142 9.26 -10.48 -22.22
N VAL A 143 8.27 -10.13 -21.42
CA VAL A 143 6.84 -10.23 -21.77
C VAL A 143 6.33 -9.03 -22.56
N VAL A 144 7.06 -7.95 -22.55
CA VAL A 144 6.83 -6.73 -23.32
C VAL A 144 8.14 -6.17 -23.83
N ARG A 145 8.09 -5.33 -24.85
CA ARG A 145 9.29 -4.58 -25.28
C ARG A 145 9.74 -3.63 -24.18
N PRO A 146 11.04 -3.38 -24.00
CA PRO A 146 11.55 -2.51 -22.94
C PRO A 146 10.89 -1.12 -22.89
N GLU A 147 10.63 -0.52 -24.05
CA GLU A 147 9.99 0.79 -24.19
C GLU A 147 8.50 0.80 -23.79
N GLU A 148 7.87 -0.36 -23.71
CA GLU A 148 6.46 -0.51 -23.30
C GLU A 148 6.30 -0.90 -21.82
N SER A 149 7.40 -1.26 -21.16
CA SER A 149 7.38 -1.85 -19.82
C SER A 149 6.75 -0.91 -18.78
N GLU A 150 7.06 0.39 -18.83
CA GLU A 150 6.50 1.37 -17.89
C GLU A 150 4.98 1.58 -18.13
N GLN A 151 4.56 1.66 -19.38
CA GLN A 151 3.14 1.80 -19.71
C GLN A 151 2.35 0.57 -19.26
N ARG A 152 2.87 -0.63 -19.49
CA ARG A 152 2.28 -1.88 -19.01
C ARG A 152 2.24 -1.95 -17.49
N ALA A 153 3.31 -1.53 -16.81
CA ALA A 153 3.38 -1.46 -15.36
C ALA A 153 2.30 -0.56 -14.76
N ARG A 154 2.10 0.61 -15.33
CA ARG A 154 1.02 1.54 -14.95
C ARG A 154 -0.36 0.91 -15.12
N ALA A 155 -0.60 0.22 -16.24
CA ALA A 155 -1.85 -0.47 -16.50
C ALA A 155 -2.12 -1.61 -15.50
N ILE A 156 -1.10 -2.43 -15.18
CA ILE A 156 -1.19 -3.50 -14.19
C ILE A 156 -1.49 -2.93 -12.81
N PHE A 157 -0.73 -1.92 -12.36
CA PHE A 157 -0.94 -1.29 -11.06
C PHE A 157 -2.36 -0.76 -10.92
N ALA A 158 -2.85 0.00 -11.93
CA ALA A 158 -4.20 0.57 -11.91
C ALA A 158 -5.29 -0.52 -11.91
N ALA A 159 -5.12 -1.60 -12.71
CA ALA A 159 -6.06 -2.70 -12.77
C ALA A 159 -6.15 -3.48 -11.45
N VAL A 160 -5.00 -3.80 -10.84
CA VAL A 160 -4.95 -4.54 -9.56
C VAL A 160 -5.53 -3.71 -8.41
N ALA A 161 -5.20 -2.41 -8.34
CA ALA A 161 -5.78 -1.50 -7.34
C ALA A 161 -7.29 -1.31 -7.56
N GLY A 162 -7.75 -1.20 -8.81
CA GLY A 162 -9.16 -1.12 -9.16
C GLY A 162 -9.94 -2.39 -8.80
N ALA A 163 -9.38 -3.57 -9.07
CA ALA A 163 -9.96 -4.85 -8.69
C ALA A 163 -10.16 -4.93 -7.17
N GLN A 164 -9.17 -4.48 -6.39
CA GLN A 164 -9.26 -4.44 -4.93
C GLN A 164 -10.40 -3.53 -4.46
N LEU A 165 -10.57 -2.35 -5.07
CA LEU A 165 -11.65 -1.42 -4.73
C LEU A 165 -13.02 -2.02 -5.01
N ILE A 166 -13.20 -2.69 -6.16
CA ILE A 166 -14.46 -3.34 -6.53
C ILE A 166 -14.80 -4.47 -5.56
N ALA A 167 -13.83 -5.34 -5.24
CA ALA A 167 -14.03 -6.43 -4.29
C ALA A 167 -14.42 -5.92 -2.90
N ARG A 168 -13.73 -4.87 -2.41
CA ARG A 168 -14.06 -4.22 -1.14
C ARG A 168 -15.50 -3.71 -1.11
N SER A 169 -15.94 -3.03 -2.18
CA SER A 169 -17.29 -2.44 -2.24
C SER A 169 -18.40 -3.51 -2.14
N ARG A 170 -18.08 -4.73 -2.50
CA ARG A 170 -18.99 -5.89 -2.43
C ARG A 170 -18.79 -6.75 -1.19
N SER A 171 -17.76 -6.47 -0.41
CA SER A 171 -17.32 -7.33 0.71
C SER A 171 -17.12 -8.79 0.29
N ASP A 172 -16.64 -8.99 -0.93
CA ASP A 172 -16.47 -10.31 -1.55
C ASP A 172 -15.11 -10.40 -2.24
N ILE A 173 -14.20 -11.16 -1.62
CA ILE A 173 -12.84 -11.36 -2.14
C ILE A 173 -12.81 -12.19 -3.42
N SER A 174 -13.84 -13.02 -3.67
CA SER A 174 -13.92 -13.83 -4.89
C SER A 174 -14.04 -12.95 -6.14
N VAL A 175 -14.60 -11.75 -6.01
CA VAL A 175 -14.64 -10.75 -7.09
C VAL A 175 -13.24 -10.28 -7.46
N TYR A 176 -12.35 -10.10 -6.46
CA TYR A 176 -10.94 -9.80 -6.74
C TYR A 176 -10.29 -10.91 -7.55
N ASP A 177 -10.42 -12.14 -7.09
CA ASP A 177 -9.81 -13.32 -7.73
C ASP A 177 -10.30 -13.46 -9.17
N ALA A 178 -11.61 -13.34 -9.42
CA ALA A 178 -12.21 -13.39 -10.75
C ALA A 178 -11.70 -12.27 -11.69
N LEU A 179 -11.51 -11.05 -11.17
CA LEU A 179 -10.97 -9.94 -11.95
C LEU A 179 -9.50 -10.17 -12.31
N ILE A 180 -8.68 -10.68 -11.37
CA ILE A 180 -7.28 -11.02 -11.65
C ILE A 180 -7.19 -12.09 -12.74
N GLU A 181 -8.00 -13.14 -12.69
CA GLU A 181 -8.06 -14.16 -13.74
C GLU A 181 -8.51 -13.58 -15.08
N SER A 182 -9.47 -12.68 -15.09
CA SER A 182 -9.88 -11.96 -16.31
C SER A 182 -8.76 -11.12 -16.90
N TYR A 183 -7.92 -10.49 -16.06
CA TYR A 183 -6.76 -9.72 -16.53
C TYR A 183 -5.67 -10.62 -17.11
N ARG A 184 -5.50 -11.83 -16.57
CA ARG A 184 -4.61 -12.86 -17.15
C ARG A 184 -5.14 -13.33 -18.50
N ALA A 185 -6.41 -13.69 -18.59
CA ALA A 185 -7.05 -14.12 -19.84
C ALA A 185 -7.00 -13.03 -20.93
N ALA A 186 -7.06 -11.76 -20.55
CA ALA A 186 -6.93 -10.62 -21.46
C ALA A 186 -5.47 -10.26 -21.81
N GLY A 187 -4.48 -10.98 -21.26
CA GLY A 187 -3.05 -10.73 -21.50
C GLY A 187 -2.52 -9.43 -20.85
N LEU A 188 -3.26 -8.85 -19.90
CA LEU A 188 -2.76 -7.69 -19.12
C LEU A 188 -1.73 -8.15 -18.07
N LEU A 189 -2.02 -9.23 -17.35
CA LEU A 189 -1.10 -9.94 -16.46
C LEU A 189 -0.58 -11.19 -17.18
N PRO A 190 0.65 -11.64 -16.90
CA PRO A 190 1.12 -12.95 -17.34
C PRO A 190 0.23 -14.08 -16.78
N ALA A 191 0.11 -15.15 -17.59
CA ALA A 191 -0.63 -16.36 -17.19
C ALA A 191 0.15 -17.17 -16.13
#